data_f58b2fec51fd915fefd32df747346f61
#
_entry.id   f58b2fec51fd915fefd32df747346f61
#
_cell.length_a   1.000
_cell.length_b   1.000
_cell.length_c   1.000
_cell.angle_alpha   90.00
_cell.angle_beta   90.00
_cell.angle_gamma   90.00
#
_symmetry.space_group_name_H-M   'P 1'
#
loop_
_entity.id
_entity.type
_entity.pdbx_description
1 polymer ?
#
loop_
_entity_poly.entity_id
_entity_poly.type
_entity_poly.pdbx_seq_one_letter_code
_entity_poly.pdbx_strand_id
1 'polypeptide(L)' 'MPAALQFGAGGLRYLARSPIVVRGPATGIEYRFSAAQPVRLVARADRDALLRTGHFSQEG' A
#
# COMPACT_ATOMS: atom_id res chain seq x y z
N MET A 1 -10.13 0.22 -20.78
CA MET A 1 -10.10 1.03 -19.56
C MET A 1 -9.81 0.16 -18.35
N PRO A 2 -8.66 0.29 -17.79
CA PRO A 2 -8.32 -0.58 -16.68
C PRO A 2 -9.15 -0.20 -15.45
N ALA A 3 -9.93 -1.13 -15.01
CA ALA A 3 -10.67 -0.96 -13.77
C ALA A 3 -9.78 -1.23 -12.56
N ALA A 4 -8.52 -1.52 -12.79
CA ALA A 4 -7.64 -1.99 -11.73
C ALA A 4 -7.16 -0.88 -10.80
N LEU A 5 -7.23 0.37 -11.21
CA LEU A 5 -6.74 1.48 -10.40
C LEU A 5 -7.82 2.06 -9.53
N GLN A 6 -8.46 1.21 -8.74
CA GLN A 6 -9.44 1.64 -7.77
C GLN A 6 -8.81 1.74 -6.41
N PHE A 7 -8.94 2.91 -5.81
CA PHE A 7 -8.46 3.15 -4.46
C PHE A 7 -9.66 3.14 -3.54
N GLY A 8 -9.72 2.14 -2.67
CA GLY A 8 -10.82 2.03 -1.73
C GLY A 8 -10.67 3.01 -0.58
N ALA A 9 -11.70 3.05 0.26
CA ALA A 9 -11.64 3.82 1.50
C ALA A 9 -10.57 3.21 2.41
N GLY A 10 -9.92 4.06 3.18
CA GLY A 10 -8.86 3.61 4.06
C GLY A 10 -7.56 3.39 3.31
N GLY A 11 -6.51 3.13 4.03
CA GLY A 11 -5.21 2.93 3.46
C GLY A 11 -4.46 1.81 4.13
N LEU A 12 -3.20 1.68 3.81
CA LEU A 12 -2.29 0.79 4.49
C LEU A 12 -1.37 1.59 5.39
N ARG A 13 -1.15 1.10 6.59
CA ARG A 13 -0.19 1.66 7.52
C ARG A 13 1.06 0.81 7.53
N TYR A 14 2.18 1.43 7.26
CA TYR A 14 3.48 0.80 7.33
C TYR A 14 3.89 0.67 8.81
N LEU A 15 4.31 -0.52 9.21
CA LEU A 15 4.56 -0.83 10.61
C LEU A 15 6.00 -0.56 11.04
N ALA A 16 6.91 -0.36 10.10
CA ALA A 16 8.29 -0.03 10.40
C ALA A 16 8.54 1.47 10.20
N ARG A 17 9.79 1.88 10.34
CA ARG A 17 10.16 3.29 10.23
C ARG A 17 11.14 3.58 9.12
N SER A 18 11.82 2.58 8.64
CA SER A 18 12.79 2.74 7.55
C SER A 18 12.07 3.14 6.27
N PRO A 19 12.60 4.11 5.52
CA PRO A 19 11.98 4.44 4.23
C PRO A 19 12.03 3.24 3.30
N ILE A 20 10.92 2.96 2.64
CA ILE A 20 10.87 1.89 1.65
C ILE A 20 10.07 2.32 0.44
N VAL A 21 10.34 1.66 -0.68
CA VAL A 21 9.54 1.76 -1.88
C VAL A 21 9.02 0.37 -2.19
N VAL A 22 7.71 0.25 -2.32
CA VAL A 22 7.07 -1.03 -2.58
C VAL A 22 6.37 -0.93 -3.93
N ARG A 23 6.60 -1.92 -4.78
CA ARG A 23 5.88 -1.97 -6.05
C ARG A 23 4.64 -2.83 -5.90
N GLY A 24 3.49 -2.30 -6.27
CA GLY A 24 2.25 -3.04 -6.25
C GLY A 24 2.32 -4.23 -7.21
N PRO A 25 2.10 -5.45 -6.71
CA PRO A 25 2.24 -6.64 -7.57
C PRO A 25 1.21 -6.74 -8.67
N ALA A 26 0.04 -6.13 -8.50
CA ALA A 26 -1.00 -6.19 -9.51
C ALA A 26 -0.95 -4.99 -10.45
N THR A 27 -0.65 -3.80 -9.95
CA THR A 27 -0.73 -2.57 -10.75
C THR A 27 0.61 -2.06 -11.23
N GLY A 28 1.71 -2.43 -10.56
CA GLY A 28 3.03 -1.88 -10.85
C GLY A 28 3.27 -0.49 -10.27
N ILE A 29 2.33 0.04 -9.52
CA ILE A 29 2.48 1.36 -8.91
C ILE A 29 3.54 1.27 -7.81
N GLU A 30 4.41 2.27 -7.74
CA GLU A 30 5.36 2.38 -6.63
C GLU A 30 4.74 3.17 -5.50
N TYR A 31 4.74 2.58 -4.31
CA TYR A 31 4.25 3.21 -3.10
C TYR A 31 5.42 3.47 -2.18
N ARG A 32 5.52 4.69 -1.68
CA ARG A 32 6.62 5.08 -0.78
C ARG A 32 6.08 5.24 0.62
N PHE A 33 6.72 4.59 1.56
CA PHE A 33 6.38 4.65 2.98
C PHE A 33 7.59 5.05 3.79
N SER A 34 7.36 5.74 4.88
CA SER A 34 8.41 6.13 5.80
C SER A 34 7.80 6.47 7.15
N ALA A 35 8.65 6.76 8.14
CA ALA A 35 8.17 7.20 9.44
C ALA A 35 7.37 8.50 9.32
N ALA A 36 7.72 9.36 8.36
CA ALA A 36 7.02 10.63 8.15
C ALA A 36 5.71 10.44 7.39
N GLN A 37 5.61 9.39 6.58
CA GLN A 37 4.40 9.08 5.83
C GLN A 37 4.08 7.59 5.95
N PRO A 38 3.58 7.17 7.10
CA PRO A 38 3.33 5.76 7.33
C PRO A 38 2.05 5.24 6.69
N VAL A 39 1.12 6.12 6.33
CA VAL A 39 -0.17 5.71 5.78
C VAL A 39 -0.32 6.23 4.36
N ARG A 40 -0.72 5.34 3.46
CA ARG A 40 -0.99 5.71 2.07
C ARG A 40 -2.17 4.93 1.56
N LEU A 41 -2.91 5.55 0.64
CA LEU A 41 -3.92 4.82 -0.12
C LEU A 41 -3.22 3.98 -1.17
N VAL A 42 -3.63 2.73 -1.29
CA VAL A 42 -3.10 1.84 -2.31
C VAL A 42 -4.25 1.30 -3.15
N ALA A 43 -3.94 0.90 -4.38
CA ALA A 43 -4.94 0.30 -5.24
C ALA A 43 -5.48 -0.98 -4.60
N ARG A 44 -6.77 -1.21 -4.74
CA ARG A 44 -7.42 -2.39 -4.15
C ARG A 44 -6.74 -3.69 -4.60
N ALA A 45 -6.34 -3.74 -5.86
CA ALA A 45 -5.70 -4.93 -6.41
C ALA A 45 -4.40 -5.27 -5.71
N ASP A 46 -3.72 -4.28 -5.11
CA ASP A 46 -2.45 -4.50 -4.44
C ASP A 46 -2.60 -4.70 -2.94
N ARG A 47 -3.73 -4.29 -2.36
CA ARG A 47 -3.91 -4.23 -0.91
C ARG A 47 -3.66 -5.57 -0.23
N ASP A 48 -4.34 -6.63 -0.71
CA ASP A 48 -4.25 -7.92 -0.06
C ASP A 48 -2.83 -8.48 -0.11
N ALA A 49 -2.17 -8.31 -1.24
CA ALA A 49 -0.81 -8.81 -1.38
C ALA A 49 0.14 -8.09 -0.44
N LEU A 50 -0.02 -6.78 -0.30
CA LEU A 50 0.83 -6.01 0.59
C LEU A 50 0.55 -6.35 2.05
N LEU A 51 -0.70 -6.57 2.41
CA LEU A 51 -1.05 -6.98 3.77
C LEU A 51 -0.42 -8.32 4.14
N ARG A 52 -0.31 -9.24 3.18
CA ARG A 52 0.27 -10.56 3.43
C ARG A 52 1.76 -10.51 3.74
N THR A 53 2.43 -9.43 3.42
CA THR A 53 3.87 -9.33 3.70
C THR A 53 4.16 -9.22 5.19
N GLY A 54 3.18 -8.81 5.99
CA GLY A 54 3.37 -8.62 7.41
C GLY A 54 3.96 -7.28 7.80
N HIS A 55 4.24 -6.43 6.82
CA HIS A 55 4.84 -5.11 7.09
C HIS A 55 3.81 -3.99 7.15
N PHE A 56 2.55 -4.31 6.92
CA PHE A 56 1.48 -3.32 6.84
C PHE A 56 0.27 -3.78 7.62
N SER A 57 -0.52 -2.81 8.08
CA SER A 57 -1.84 -3.10 8.63
C SER A 57 -2.87 -2.25 7.91
N GLN A 58 -4.11 -2.68 7.98
CA GLN A 58 -5.19 -1.94 7.34
C GLN A 58 -5.55 -0.75 8.19
N GLU A 59 -5.62 0.41 7.57
CA GLU A 59 -5.93 1.66 8.24
C GLU A 59 -7.30 2.13 7.81
N GLY A 60 -8.14 2.40 8.77
CA GLY A 60 -9.48 2.89 8.51
C GLY A 60 -10.44 1.81 8.17
#